data_ab760d52765198fd89805334fd1ac127
#
_entry.id   ab760d52765198fd89805334fd1ac127
#
_cell.length_a   1.000
_cell.length_b   1.000
_cell.length_c   1.000
_cell.angle_alpha   90.00
_cell.angle_beta   90.00
_cell.angle_gamma   90.00
#
_symmetry.space_group_name_H-M   'P 1'
#
loop_
_entity.id
_entity.type
_entity.pdbx_description
1 polymer ?
#
loop_
_entity_poly.entity_id
_entity_poly.type
_entity_poly.pdbx_seq_one_letter_code
_entity_poly.pdbx_strand_id
1 'polypeptide(L)'
;MSRKKTKPIVAVVGRPNVGKSTLFNALAGEKISIVKDTPGITRDRIYADVSWLDKNFTMIDTGGIEPDSKDIILAQMREQAQIAIDTADVIIFMVDVKQGLVDADAKVADMLRRSHKPVVLVVNKVDSFEKYMNDVYEFYNLGIGEPHPISSVNKLGLGDMLDEVISYFPDLNGDDEEDDRIRVAIVGKPNVGKSSIINKVLGENRLIVSNIAGTTRDAVDTDLTYNGKDYVFIDTAGLRRKNKIKEDLEHYMIVRTVGAVERADVVVMVIDASEGVTEQDAKIAGIAHDRGKAVIIAVNKWDAVEKDDKTIYRFTEKVRNTLSFMQYAEILFISAKTGQRLPKLFETIDMVSENHAMRVQTGVLNEIMAEAVAMQQPPSDKGKRLKLYYITQASVKPPTFVIFVNDKELIHFSYTRYIENQIRNTFGFKGTPLRFIIRERKEKD
;
A
#
# COMPACT_ATOMS: atom_id res chain seq x y z
N MET A 1 -21.63 -9.13 3.33
CA MET A 1 -21.10 -8.09 2.42
C MET A 1 -19.72 -8.56 1.94
N SER A 2 -19.55 -8.81 0.65
CA SER A 2 -18.30 -9.35 0.10
C SER A 2 -17.12 -8.43 0.45
N ARG A 3 -16.12 -8.98 1.12
CA ARG A 3 -14.85 -8.30 1.41
C ARG A 3 -14.15 -7.96 0.09
N LYS A 4 -13.74 -6.71 -0.09
CA LYS A 4 -12.88 -6.34 -1.21
C LYS A 4 -11.54 -7.07 -1.01
N LYS A 5 -11.28 -8.12 -1.80
CA LYS A 5 -10.01 -8.88 -1.75
C LYS A 5 -8.85 -7.91 -1.94
N THR A 6 -7.74 -8.14 -1.23
CA THR A 6 -6.50 -7.35 -1.38
C THR A 6 -6.06 -7.41 -2.83
N LYS A 7 -5.62 -6.27 -3.39
CA LYS A 7 -5.06 -6.23 -4.74
C LYS A 7 -3.83 -7.13 -4.79
N PRO A 8 -3.69 -8.00 -5.80
CA PRO A 8 -2.46 -8.75 -6.01
C PRO A 8 -1.27 -7.81 -6.19
N ILE A 9 -0.11 -8.25 -5.73
CA ILE A 9 1.16 -7.54 -5.86
C ILE A 9 2.01 -8.24 -6.89
N VAL A 10 2.49 -7.49 -7.89
CA VAL A 10 3.38 -7.97 -8.95
C VAL A 10 4.72 -7.24 -8.83
N ALA A 11 5.79 -7.96 -8.54
CA ALA A 11 7.13 -7.38 -8.43
C ALA A 11 7.94 -7.63 -9.71
N VAL A 12 8.68 -6.62 -10.15
CA VAL A 12 9.57 -6.72 -11.32
C VAL A 12 11.01 -6.87 -10.83
N VAL A 13 11.66 -7.97 -11.21
CA VAL A 13 13.04 -8.33 -10.86
C VAL A 13 13.87 -8.48 -12.14
N GLY A 14 15.14 -8.13 -12.09
CA GLY A 14 16.07 -8.29 -13.20
C GLY A 14 17.28 -7.40 -13.06
N ARG A 15 18.29 -7.64 -13.92
CA ARG A 15 19.54 -6.85 -13.93
C ARG A 15 19.27 -5.35 -14.15
N PRO A 16 20.23 -4.48 -13.77
CA PRO A 16 20.23 -3.09 -14.23
C PRO A 16 20.13 -3.03 -15.76
N ASN A 17 19.48 -2.01 -16.27
CA ASN A 17 19.36 -1.70 -17.71
C ASN A 17 18.65 -2.74 -18.59
N VAL A 18 17.98 -3.76 -18.03
CA VAL A 18 17.10 -4.67 -18.81
C VAL A 18 15.77 -4.03 -19.23
N GLY A 19 15.44 -2.85 -18.64
CA GLY A 19 14.24 -2.09 -19.00
C GLY A 19 13.09 -2.18 -18.02
N LYS A 20 13.36 -2.54 -16.74
CA LYS A 20 12.33 -2.61 -15.68
C LYS A 20 11.53 -1.32 -15.53
N SER A 21 12.21 -0.19 -15.37
CA SER A 21 11.56 1.12 -15.21
C SER A 21 10.85 1.57 -16.50
N THR A 22 11.32 1.12 -17.67
CA THR A 22 10.62 1.37 -18.94
C THR A 22 9.31 0.60 -19.02
N LEU A 23 9.32 -0.69 -18.64
CA LEU A 23 8.10 -1.50 -18.53
C LEU A 23 7.14 -0.89 -17.50
N PHE A 24 7.67 -0.54 -16.33
CA PHE A 24 6.89 0.10 -15.27
C PHE A 24 6.18 1.37 -15.76
N ASN A 25 6.90 2.27 -16.44
CA ASN A 25 6.34 3.49 -16.99
C ASN A 25 5.33 3.22 -18.13
N ALA A 26 5.57 2.20 -18.95
CA ALA A 26 4.67 1.83 -20.04
C ALA A 26 3.31 1.34 -19.49
N LEU A 27 3.31 0.55 -18.42
CA LEU A 27 2.11 0.01 -17.80
C LEU A 27 1.41 1.03 -16.88
N ALA A 28 2.16 1.83 -16.15
CA ALA A 28 1.62 2.89 -15.29
C ALA A 28 0.98 4.05 -16.10
N GLY A 29 1.41 4.26 -17.35
CA GLY A 29 0.96 5.36 -18.21
C GLY A 29 -0.42 5.16 -18.85
N GLU A 30 -0.98 3.96 -18.89
CA GLU A 30 -2.22 3.69 -19.65
C GLU A 30 -3.53 3.97 -18.87
N LYS A 31 -3.53 3.98 -17.54
CA LYS A 31 -4.64 4.49 -16.71
C LYS A 31 -4.14 4.85 -15.32
N ILE A 32 -3.48 5.97 -15.18
CA ILE A 32 -3.30 6.57 -13.85
C ILE A 32 -4.67 7.06 -13.43
N SER A 33 -5.32 6.32 -12.52
CA SER A 33 -6.39 6.87 -11.68
C SER A 33 -5.83 8.15 -11.05
N ILE A 34 -6.49 9.29 -11.29
CA ILE A 34 -6.09 10.63 -10.85
C ILE A 34 -6.00 10.61 -9.32
N VAL A 35 -4.84 10.26 -8.79
CA VAL A 35 -4.50 10.56 -7.41
C VAL A 35 -4.06 12.02 -7.42
N LYS A 36 -4.88 12.89 -6.83
CA LYS A 36 -4.62 14.32 -6.68
C LYS A 36 -3.23 14.52 -6.07
N ASP A 37 -2.47 15.46 -6.62
CA ASP A 37 -1.20 15.90 -6.06
C ASP A 37 -1.41 16.33 -4.60
N THR A 38 -0.93 15.51 -3.68
CA THR A 38 -0.90 15.85 -2.26
C THR A 38 0.41 16.59 -2.02
N PRO A 39 0.38 17.88 -1.65
CA PRO A 39 1.59 18.65 -1.41
C PRO A 39 2.41 18.01 -0.28
N GLY A 40 3.69 17.75 -0.51
CA GLY A 40 4.63 17.23 0.48
C GLY A 40 4.99 15.75 0.34
N ILE A 41 4.42 15.01 -0.61
CA ILE A 41 4.82 13.63 -0.91
C ILE A 41 5.62 13.62 -2.20
N THR A 42 6.93 13.39 -2.09
CA THR A 42 7.79 13.10 -3.26
C THR A 42 7.43 11.72 -3.81
N ARG A 43 6.96 11.66 -5.05
CA ARG A 43 6.68 10.41 -5.76
C ARG A 43 7.99 9.77 -6.21
N ASP A 44 8.59 8.95 -5.37
CA ASP A 44 9.48 7.91 -5.87
C ASP A 44 8.58 6.89 -6.58
N ARG A 45 8.81 6.66 -7.89
CA ARG A 45 8.00 5.77 -8.74
C ARG A 45 8.30 4.29 -8.47
N ILE A 46 8.15 3.88 -7.21
CA ILE A 46 8.49 2.52 -6.77
C ILE A 46 7.32 1.57 -6.95
N TYR A 47 6.10 2.09 -6.97
CA TYR A 47 4.88 1.29 -7.13
C TYR A 47 3.84 2.02 -8.00
N ALA A 48 3.02 1.25 -8.72
CA ALA A 48 1.91 1.77 -9.53
C ALA A 48 0.72 0.83 -9.52
N ASP A 49 -0.48 1.40 -9.62
CA ASP A 49 -1.69 0.63 -9.87
C ASP A 49 -1.80 0.36 -11.36
N VAL A 50 -1.95 -0.91 -11.72
CA VAL A 50 -2.14 -1.37 -13.09
C VAL A 50 -3.50 -2.04 -13.19
N SER A 51 -4.20 -1.78 -14.31
CA SER A 51 -5.46 -2.43 -14.66
C SER A 51 -5.27 -3.14 -16.00
N TRP A 52 -5.57 -4.43 -16.03
CA TRP A 52 -5.58 -5.21 -17.25
C TRP A 52 -6.85 -6.05 -17.30
N LEU A 53 -7.61 -5.94 -18.39
CA LEU A 53 -8.97 -6.47 -18.47
C LEU A 53 -9.79 -6.02 -17.22
N ASP A 54 -10.40 -6.94 -16.51
CA ASP A 54 -11.17 -6.67 -15.29
C ASP A 54 -10.36 -6.82 -13.99
N LYS A 55 -9.04 -7.06 -14.09
CA LYS A 55 -8.16 -7.27 -12.94
C LYS A 55 -7.36 -6.01 -12.62
N ASN A 56 -7.29 -5.70 -11.32
CA ASN A 56 -6.49 -4.59 -10.80
C ASN A 56 -5.41 -5.14 -9.87
N PHE A 57 -4.17 -4.71 -10.03
CA PHE A 57 -3.05 -5.13 -9.21
C PHE A 57 -2.09 -3.96 -8.94
N THR A 58 -1.24 -4.12 -7.93
CA THR A 58 -0.16 -3.18 -7.63
C THR A 58 1.14 -3.73 -8.19
N MET A 59 1.76 -3.00 -9.11
CA MET A 59 3.09 -3.32 -9.62
C MET A 59 4.15 -2.60 -8.81
N ILE A 60 5.24 -3.29 -8.46
CA ILE A 60 6.37 -2.76 -7.70
C ILE A 60 7.65 -2.92 -8.52
N ASP A 61 8.38 -1.81 -8.73
CA ASP A 61 9.73 -1.84 -9.28
C ASP A 61 10.73 -2.09 -8.14
N THR A 62 11.39 -3.25 -8.14
CA THR A 62 12.41 -3.59 -7.14
C THR A 62 13.78 -3.02 -7.47
N GLY A 63 13.96 -2.38 -8.62
CA GLY A 63 15.21 -1.84 -9.13
C GLY A 63 15.29 -0.33 -9.07
N GLY A 64 15.93 0.24 -8.06
CA GLY A 64 16.04 1.70 -7.91
C GLY A 64 17.46 2.27 -7.91
N ILE A 65 18.54 1.46 -7.95
CA ILE A 65 19.92 1.93 -7.81
C ILE A 65 20.80 1.26 -8.84
N GLU A 66 21.55 2.06 -9.61
CA GLU A 66 22.57 1.57 -10.54
C GLU A 66 23.90 1.32 -9.78
N PRO A 67 24.46 0.11 -9.84
CA PRO A 67 25.71 -0.22 -9.17
C PRO A 67 26.95 0.07 -10.00
N ASP A 68 28.01 0.52 -9.36
CA ASP A 68 29.28 0.84 -9.99
C ASP A 68 30.21 -0.37 -10.27
N SER A 69 29.87 -1.59 -9.80
CA SER A 69 30.70 -2.78 -10.00
C SER A 69 29.92 -4.08 -10.20
N LYS A 70 30.53 -5.08 -10.92
CA LYS A 70 29.88 -6.36 -11.26
C LYS A 70 29.54 -7.25 -10.07
N ASP A 71 30.33 -7.23 -9.00
CA ASP A 71 30.09 -8.04 -7.80
C ASP A 71 28.90 -7.48 -6.99
N ILE A 72 28.69 -6.18 -7.03
CA ILE A 72 27.57 -5.49 -6.44
C ILE A 72 26.27 -5.81 -7.19
N ILE A 73 26.31 -5.95 -8.52
CA ILE A 73 25.12 -6.28 -9.35
C ILE A 73 24.45 -7.57 -8.90
N LEU A 74 25.21 -8.65 -8.72
CA LEU A 74 24.65 -9.94 -8.32
C LEU A 74 24.07 -9.90 -6.90
N ALA A 75 24.73 -9.19 -5.97
CA ALA A 75 24.24 -9.02 -4.61
C ALA A 75 22.89 -8.27 -4.60
N GLN A 76 22.79 -7.18 -5.35
CA GLN A 76 21.55 -6.40 -5.48
C GLN A 76 20.43 -7.18 -6.16
N MET A 77 20.73 -7.94 -7.23
CA MET A 77 19.72 -8.77 -7.87
C MET A 77 19.16 -9.85 -6.94
N ARG A 78 20.03 -10.46 -6.11
CA ARG A 78 19.61 -11.43 -5.09
C ARG A 78 18.70 -10.77 -4.04
N GLU A 79 19.04 -9.56 -3.64
CA GLU A 79 18.24 -8.78 -2.70
C GLU A 79 16.89 -8.40 -3.30
N GLN A 80 16.84 -7.91 -4.55
CA GLN A 80 15.61 -7.65 -5.28
C GLN A 80 14.74 -8.91 -5.41
N ALA A 81 15.33 -10.05 -5.74
CA ALA A 81 14.63 -11.32 -5.83
C ALA A 81 14.07 -11.75 -4.46
N GLN A 82 14.83 -11.58 -3.38
CA GLN A 82 14.35 -11.89 -2.04
C GLN A 82 13.18 -11.00 -1.63
N ILE A 83 13.23 -9.70 -1.93
CA ILE A 83 12.13 -8.76 -1.69
C ILE A 83 10.88 -9.21 -2.45
N ALA A 84 11.03 -9.53 -3.74
CA ALA A 84 9.93 -9.96 -4.58
C ALA A 84 9.30 -11.27 -4.04
N ILE A 85 10.13 -12.24 -3.64
CA ILE A 85 9.69 -13.49 -3.02
C ILE A 85 8.90 -13.23 -1.73
N ASP A 86 9.37 -12.30 -0.90
CA ASP A 86 8.74 -12.01 0.39
C ASP A 86 7.45 -11.21 0.25
N THR A 87 7.28 -10.41 -0.82
CA THR A 87 6.19 -9.41 -0.89
C THR A 87 5.19 -9.63 -2.02
N ALA A 88 5.60 -10.26 -3.14
CA ALA A 88 4.75 -10.36 -4.32
C ALA A 88 3.93 -11.64 -4.37
N ASP A 89 2.75 -11.56 -5.02
CA ASP A 89 1.94 -12.71 -5.40
C ASP A 89 2.43 -13.33 -6.70
N VAL A 90 2.92 -12.48 -7.65
CA VAL A 90 3.51 -12.89 -8.92
C VAL A 90 4.80 -12.08 -9.16
N ILE A 91 5.81 -12.72 -9.69
CA ILE A 91 7.10 -12.12 -10.01
C ILE A 91 7.31 -12.06 -11.51
N ILE A 92 7.56 -10.88 -12.06
CA ILE A 92 8.05 -10.69 -13.43
C ILE A 92 9.57 -10.72 -13.36
N PHE A 93 10.18 -11.76 -13.94
CA PHE A 93 11.63 -11.83 -14.07
C PHE A 93 12.05 -11.38 -15.47
N MET A 94 12.70 -10.22 -15.53
CA MET A 94 13.04 -9.54 -16.80
C MET A 94 14.50 -9.73 -17.16
N VAL A 95 14.73 -10.18 -18.41
CA VAL A 95 16.05 -10.35 -19.05
C VAL A 95 16.12 -9.56 -20.35
N ASP A 96 17.30 -9.42 -20.94
CA ASP A 96 17.58 -8.61 -22.14
C ASP A 96 18.07 -9.50 -23.29
N VAL A 97 17.29 -9.58 -24.38
CA VAL A 97 17.63 -10.40 -25.55
C VAL A 97 18.95 -9.99 -26.20
N LYS A 98 19.28 -8.69 -26.18
CA LYS A 98 20.50 -8.16 -26.82
C LYS A 98 21.78 -8.53 -26.09
N GLN A 99 21.69 -8.81 -24.79
CA GLN A 99 22.82 -9.24 -23.96
C GLN A 99 22.95 -10.76 -23.85
N GLY A 100 21.88 -11.49 -24.25
CA GLY A 100 21.81 -12.93 -24.09
C GLY A 100 21.76 -13.39 -22.63
N LEU A 101 21.84 -14.70 -22.45
CA LEU A 101 21.82 -15.34 -21.13
C LEU A 101 23.17 -15.14 -20.42
N VAL A 102 23.12 -14.65 -19.19
CA VAL A 102 24.33 -14.45 -18.34
C VAL A 102 24.19 -15.19 -17.02
N ASP A 103 25.35 -15.51 -16.39
CA ASP A 103 25.43 -16.23 -15.10
C ASP A 103 24.59 -15.58 -13.98
N ALA A 104 24.49 -14.26 -13.98
CA ALA A 104 23.71 -13.54 -12.99
C ALA A 104 22.21 -13.85 -13.10
N ASP A 105 21.68 -13.95 -14.34
CA ASP A 105 20.30 -14.31 -14.60
C ASP A 105 20.04 -15.75 -14.15
N ALA A 106 20.94 -16.68 -14.46
CA ALA A 106 20.82 -18.09 -14.04
C ALA A 106 20.78 -18.26 -12.52
N LYS A 107 21.62 -17.51 -11.77
CA LYS A 107 21.65 -17.56 -10.30
C LYS A 107 20.37 -17.02 -9.66
N VAL A 108 19.81 -15.95 -10.21
CA VAL A 108 18.53 -15.39 -9.73
C VAL A 108 17.37 -16.31 -10.11
N ALA A 109 17.38 -16.88 -11.31
CA ALA A 109 16.41 -17.86 -11.76
C ALA A 109 16.36 -19.09 -10.82
N ASP A 110 17.52 -19.60 -10.38
CA ASP A 110 17.58 -20.70 -9.41
C ASP A 110 16.93 -20.31 -8.07
N MET A 111 17.16 -19.11 -7.60
CA MET A 111 16.54 -18.59 -6.36
C MET A 111 15.03 -18.45 -6.49
N LEU A 112 14.55 -17.94 -7.62
CA LEU A 112 13.12 -17.78 -7.91
C LEU A 112 12.42 -19.15 -8.02
N ARG A 113 13.01 -20.14 -8.70
CA ARG A 113 12.49 -21.51 -8.77
C ARG A 113 12.28 -22.14 -7.39
N ARG A 114 13.24 -21.96 -6.48
CA ARG A 114 13.18 -22.49 -5.10
C ARG A 114 12.13 -21.81 -4.24
N SER A 115 11.66 -20.65 -4.61
CA SER A 115 10.66 -19.91 -3.84
C SER A 115 9.25 -20.45 -3.99
N HIS A 116 8.97 -21.25 -5.04
CA HIS A 116 7.65 -21.75 -5.41
C HIS A 116 6.61 -20.63 -5.68
N LYS A 117 7.05 -19.38 -5.83
CA LYS A 117 6.19 -18.29 -6.26
C LYS A 117 5.96 -18.37 -7.77
N PRO A 118 4.78 -17.95 -8.28
CA PRO A 118 4.56 -17.78 -9.71
C PRO A 118 5.56 -16.77 -10.29
N VAL A 119 6.26 -17.18 -11.35
CA VAL A 119 7.24 -16.34 -12.03
C VAL A 119 6.93 -16.30 -13.51
N VAL A 120 6.78 -15.11 -14.07
CA VAL A 120 6.65 -14.87 -15.51
C VAL A 120 7.99 -14.40 -16.08
N LEU A 121 8.59 -15.21 -16.95
CA LEU A 121 9.86 -14.88 -17.59
C LEU A 121 9.63 -13.94 -18.77
N VAL A 122 10.23 -12.75 -18.71
CA VAL A 122 10.05 -11.70 -19.70
C VAL A 122 11.37 -11.38 -20.39
N VAL A 123 11.43 -11.60 -21.70
CA VAL A 123 12.59 -11.27 -22.54
C VAL A 123 12.33 -9.93 -23.21
N ASN A 124 12.97 -8.88 -22.74
CA ASN A 124 12.77 -7.51 -23.21
C ASN A 124 13.75 -7.11 -24.31
N LYS A 125 13.47 -5.98 -24.94
CA LYS A 125 14.18 -5.38 -26.09
C LYS A 125 14.06 -6.18 -27.38
N VAL A 126 13.02 -6.98 -27.49
CA VAL A 126 12.63 -7.68 -28.71
C VAL A 126 11.90 -6.69 -29.62
N ASP A 127 12.65 -5.79 -30.24
CA ASP A 127 12.10 -4.72 -31.08
C ASP A 127 11.61 -5.24 -32.45
N SER A 128 11.99 -6.47 -32.82
CA SER A 128 11.52 -7.22 -34.00
C SER A 128 11.47 -8.70 -33.66
N PHE A 129 10.27 -9.29 -33.73
CA PHE A 129 10.07 -10.71 -33.45
C PHE A 129 10.83 -11.59 -34.45
N GLU A 130 10.79 -11.26 -35.74
CA GLU A 130 11.48 -12.03 -36.77
C GLU A 130 12.99 -12.14 -36.56
N LYS A 131 13.58 -11.07 -36.05
CA LYS A 131 15.04 -11.01 -35.83
C LYS A 131 15.49 -11.75 -34.56
N TYR A 132 14.72 -11.68 -33.47
CA TYR A 132 15.19 -12.09 -32.14
C TYR A 132 14.54 -13.38 -31.63
N MET A 133 13.58 -14.00 -32.34
CA MET A 133 12.90 -15.20 -31.80
C MET A 133 13.85 -16.35 -31.51
N ASN A 134 14.88 -16.56 -32.35
CA ASN A 134 15.88 -17.60 -32.07
C ASN A 134 16.66 -17.33 -30.78
N ASP A 135 16.98 -16.07 -30.50
CA ASP A 135 17.69 -15.66 -29.28
C ASP A 135 16.79 -15.77 -28.06
N VAL A 136 15.47 -15.56 -28.21
CA VAL A 136 14.49 -15.73 -27.13
C VAL A 136 14.46 -17.17 -26.63
N TYR A 137 14.59 -18.16 -27.51
CA TYR A 137 14.59 -19.58 -27.13
C TYR A 137 15.73 -19.97 -26.20
N GLU A 138 16.86 -19.24 -26.20
CA GLU A 138 17.97 -19.49 -25.27
C GLU A 138 17.53 -19.36 -23.81
N PHE A 139 16.56 -18.49 -23.51
CA PHE A 139 16.11 -18.24 -22.14
C PHE A 139 15.25 -19.37 -21.55
N TYR A 140 14.81 -20.35 -22.32
CA TYR A 140 14.26 -21.60 -21.76
C TYR A 140 15.23 -22.33 -20.82
N ASN A 141 16.55 -22.13 -21.03
CA ASN A 141 17.60 -22.70 -20.16
C ASN A 141 17.52 -22.18 -18.70
N LEU A 142 16.79 -21.10 -18.43
CA LEU A 142 16.55 -20.62 -17.08
C LEU A 142 15.58 -21.52 -16.29
N GLY A 143 14.76 -22.34 -16.98
CA GLY A 143 13.86 -23.31 -16.34
C GLY A 143 12.77 -22.67 -15.47
N ILE A 144 12.28 -21.49 -15.84
CA ILE A 144 11.24 -20.74 -15.09
C ILE A 144 9.89 -20.80 -15.80
N GLY A 145 9.82 -21.34 -16.99
CA GLY A 145 8.60 -21.36 -17.82
C GLY A 145 8.86 -20.81 -19.21
N GLU A 146 7.79 -20.47 -19.91
CA GLU A 146 7.84 -19.90 -21.25
C GLU A 146 8.38 -18.46 -21.21
N PRO A 147 9.38 -18.11 -22.05
CA PRO A 147 9.85 -16.74 -22.16
C PRO A 147 8.88 -15.89 -23.00
N HIS A 148 8.36 -14.81 -22.44
CA HIS A 148 7.50 -13.85 -23.10
C HIS A 148 8.34 -12.74 -23.76
N PRO A 149 8.44 -12.71 -25.10
CA PRO A 149 9.18 -11.66 -25.80
C PRO A 149 8.39 -10.36 -25.81
N ILE A 150 9.02 -9.27 -25.31
CA ILE A 150 8.42 -7.93 -25.31
C ILE A 150 9.38 -6.86 -25.83
N SER A 151 8.82 -5.74 -26.25
CA SER A 151 9.53 -4.48 -26.34
C SER A 151 8.84 -3.44 -25.46
N SER A 152 9.40 -3.16 -24.29
CA SER A 152 8.83 -2.16 -23.36
C SER A 152 8.77 -0.76 -23.98
N VAL A 153 9.72 -0.41 -24.86
CA VAL A 153 9.77 0.89 -25.55
C VAL A 153 8.67 1.00 -26.57
N ASN A 154 8.48 -0.06 -27.39
CA ASN A 154 7.51 -0.09 -28.50
C ASN A 154 6.15 -0.65 -28.07
N LYS A 155 6.00 -1.03 -26.80
CA LYS A 155 4.79 -1.65 -26.23
C LYS A 155 4.33 -2.92 -26.95
N LEU A 156 5.27 -3.70 -27.51
CA LEU A 156 4.99 -4.96 -28.19
C LEU A 156 4.98 -6.12 -27.19
N GLY A 157 4.10 -7.09 -27.36
CA GLY A 157 4.02 -8.32 -26.56
C GLY A 157 3.53 -8.13 -25.12
N LEU A 158 3.12 -6.91 -24.72
CA LEU A 158 2.69 -6.62 -23.35
C LEU A 158 1.37 -7.33 -22.99
N GLY A 159 0.47 -7.51 -23.96
CA GLY A 159 -0.82 -8.15 -23.74
C GLY A 159 -0.66 -9.61 -23.28
N ASP A 160 0.06 -10.41 -24.06
CA ASP A 160 0.26 -11.84 -23.78
C ASP A 160 0.99 -12.04 -22.42
N MET A 161 1.98 -11.20 -22.13
CA MET A 161 2.67 -11.19 -20.84
C MET A 161 1.73 -10.85 -19.68
N LEU A 162 0.84 -9.86 -19.85
CA LEU A 162 -0.13 -9.48 -18.82
C LEU A 162 -1.22 -10.55 -18.63
N ASP A 163 -1.65 -11.22 -19.70
CA ASP A 163 -2.59 -12.34 -19.61
C ASP A 163 -2.00 -13.48 -18.77
N GLU A 164 -0.72 -13.80 -18.97
CA GLU A 164 -0.01 -14.78 -18.13
C GLU A 164 0.09 -14.30 -16.68
N VAL A 165 0.46 -13.04 -16.42
CA VAL A 165 0.53 -12.49 -15.07
C VAL A 165 -0.80 -12.62 -14.32
N ILE A 166 -1.91 -12.24 -14.97
CA ILE A 166 -3.24 -12.28 -14.32
C ILE A 166 -3.78 -13.70 -14.17
N SER A 167 -3.29 -14.68 -14.95
CA SER A 167 -3.67 -16.08 -14.83
C SER A 167 -3.29 -16.68 -13.47
N TYR A 168 -2.23 -16.17 -12.85
CA TYR A 168 -1.78 -16.57 -11.50
C TYR A 168 -2.52 -15.87 -10.37
N PHE A 169 -3.39 -14.91 -10.66
CA PHE A 169 -4.13 -14.24 -9.59
C PHE A 169 -5.17 -15.19 -8.99
N PRO A 170 -5.33 -15.19 -7.66
CA PRO A 170 -6.34 -16.02 -7.03
C PRO A 170 -7.72 -15.69 -7.59
N ASP A 171 -8.52 -16.73 -7.84
CA ASP A 171 -9.89 -16.56 -8.28
C ASP A 171 -10.69 -15.74 -7.30
N LEU A 172 -11.18 -14.59 -7.78
CA LEU A 172 -11.97 -13.67 -6.96
C LEU A 172 -13.39 -14.21 -6.65
N ASN A 173 -13.78 -15.35 -7.23
CA ASN A 173 -15.09 -15.97 -7.14
C ASN A 173 -15.14 -17.19 -6.20
N GLY A 174 -14.04 -17.55 -5.51
CA GLY A 174 -14.05 -18.64 -4.55
C GLY A 174 -14.85 -18.27 -3.30
N ASP A 175 -15.62 -19.20 -2.75
CA ASP A 175 -16.25 -19.17 -1.41
C ASP A 175 -15.15 -19.28 -0.33
N ASP A 176 -14.24 -18.29 -0.27
CA ASP A 176 -13.35 -18.18 0.87
C ASP A 176 -14.21 -17.76 2.07
N GLU A 177 -14.20 -18.55 3.15
CA GLU A 177 -14.81 -18.20 4.43
C GLU A 177 -14.47 -16.76 4.79
N GLU A 178 -15.48 -15.98 5.19
CA GLU A 178 -15.30 -14.58 5.61
C GLU A 178 -14.30 -14.56 6.76
N ASP A 179 -13.07 -14.15 6.48
CA ASP A 179 -12.05 -13.96 7.50
C ASP A 179 -12.29 -12.63 8.22
N ASP A 180 -12.96 -12.70 9.37
CA ASP A 180 -13.33 -11.53 10.18
C ASP A 180 -12.16 -10.95 11.00
N ARG A 181 -10.98 -11.57 10.94
CA ARG A 181 -9.78 -11.10 11.65
C ARG A 181 -9.32 -9.74 11.15
N ILE A 182 -8.92 -8.87 12.06
CA ILE A 182 -8.38 -7.56 11.71
C ILE A 182 -6.91 -7.72 11.28
N ARG A 183 -6.59 -7.33 10.06
CA ARG A 183 -5.22 -7.36 9.52
C ARG A 183 -4.48 -6.07 9.84
N VAL A 184 -3.39 -6.18 10.60
CA VAL A 184 -2.63 -5.04 11.11
C VAL A 184 -1.21 -5.04 10.56
N ALA A 185 -0.81 -3.95 9.87
CA ALA A 185 0.57 -3.72 9.49
C ALA A 185 1.23 -2.72 10.46
N ILE A 186 2.43 -3.05 10.96
CA ILE A 186 3.26 -2.12 11.73
C ILE A 186 4.36 -1.59 10.83
N VAL A 187 4.31 -0.30 10.51
CA VAL A 187 5.22 0.36 9.58
C VAL A 187 5.97 1.52 10.27
N GLY A 188 7.03 2.00 9.66
CA GLY A 188 7.86 3.10 10.19
C GLY A 188 9.33 2.87 9.90
N LYS A 189 10.16 3.87 10.15
CA LYS A 189 11.61 3.84 9.93
C LYS A 189 12.31 2.67 10.67
N PRO A 190 13.55 2.31 10.29
CA PRO A 190 14.39 1.43 11.09
C PRO A 190 14.55 1.97 12.52
N ASN A 191 14.69 1.06 13.48
CA ASN A 191 14.99 1.37 14.90
C ASN A 191 13.93 2.19 15.69
N VAL A 192 12.76 2.51 15.12
CA VAL A 192 11.67 3.18 15.86
C VAL A 192 10.98 2.26 16.88
N GLY A 193 11.32 0.96 16.89
CA GLY A 193 10.81 -0.01 17.88
C GLY A 193 9.67 -0.90 17.40
N LYS A 194 9.45 -1.06 16.08
CA LYS A 194 8.42 -1.97 15.53
C LYS A 194 8.53 -3.39 16.08
N SER A 195 9.71 -4.00 15.99
CA SER A 195 9.95 -5.35 16.52
C SER A 195 9.79 -5.43 18.04
N SER A 196 10.10 -4.35 18.74
CA SER A 196 9.92 -4.27 20.21
C SER A 196 8.44 -4.23 20.58
N ILE A 197 7.60 -3.53 19.81
CA ILE A 197 6.15 -3.51 19.99
C ILE A 197 5.62 -4.94 19.81
N ILE A 198 5.95 -5.61 18.68
CA ILE A 198 5.49 -6.96 18.40
C ILE A 198 5.96 -7.94 19.47
N ASN A 199 7.24 -7.92 19.86
CA ASN A 199 7.76 -8.82 20.86
C ASN A 199 7.12 -8.58 22.25
N LYS A 200 6.86 -7.33 22.61
CA LYS A 200 6.19 -7.00 23.85
C LYS A 200 4.74 -7.46 23.86
N VAL A 201 4.03 -7.22 22.75
CA VAL A 201 2.67 -7.70 22.52
C VAL A 201 2.63 -9.22 22.64
N LEU A 202 3.51 -9.95 21.94
CA LEU A 202 3.55 -11.43 21.95
C LEU A 202 3.98 -12.03 23.30
N GLY A 203 4.65 -11.25 24.15
CA GLY A 203 5.08 -11.67 25.50
C GLY A 203 4.05 -11.40 26.61
N GLU A 204 2.89 -10.82 26.30
CA GLU A 204 1.85 -10.56 27.29
C GLU A 204 1.01 -11.81 27.59
N ASN A 205 0.76 -12.11 28.88
CA ASN A 205 0.01 -13.30 29.34
C ASN A 205 -1.47 -13.36 28.91
N ARG A 206 -1.96 -12.35 28.20
CA ARG A 206 -3.34 -12.24 27.72
C ARG A 206 -3.48 -12.59 26.23
N LEU A 207 -2.38 -13.00 25.57
CA LEU A 207 -2.34 -13.32 24.17
C LEU A 207 -2.22 -14.82 23.92
N ILE A 208 -3.07 -15.34 23.06
CA ILE A 208 -2.95 -16.68 22.51
C ILE A 208 -2.35 -16.52 21.11
N VAL A 209 -1.13 -16.98 20.92
CA VAL A 209 -0.53 -17.08 19.58
C VAL A 209 -1.01 -18.40 18.98
N SER A 210 -1.76 -18.32 17.91
CA SER A 210 -2.19 -19.50 17.17
C SER A 210 -1.04 -19.98 16.28
N ASN A 211 -0.43 -21.11 16.65
CA ASN A 211 0.55 -21.81 15.82
C ASN A 211 -0.13 -22.89 14.94
N ILE A 212 -1.35 -22.66 14.49
CA ILE A 212 -2.03 -23.62 13.62
C ILE A 212 -1.37 -23.53 12.25
N ALA A 213 -0.51 -24.51 11.95
CA ALA A 213 0.08 -24.66 10.62
C ALA A 213 -1.05 -24.89 9.60
N GLY A 214 -1.21 -23.95 8.65
CA GLY A 214 -2.18 -24.07 7.56
C GLY A 214 -3.25 -22.98 7.49
N THR A 215 -3.37 -22.08 8.47
CA THR A 215 -4.35 -20.98 8.45
C THR A 215 -3.80 -19.67 7.89
N THR A 216 -2.48 -19.51 7.80
CA THR A 216 -1.82 -18.35 7.17
C THR A 216 -1.29 -18.74 5.80
N ARG A 217 -1.75 -18.04 4.75
CA ARG A 217 -1.22 -18.19 3.38
C ARG A 217 0.26 -17.78 3.26
N ASP A 218 0.78 -17.06 4.24
CA ASP A 218 2.16 -16.56 4.25
C ASP A 218 2.84 -16.89 5.59
N ALA A 219 3.95 -17.61 5.55
CA ALA A 219 4.80 -17.94 6.71
C ALA A 219 5.42 -16.72 7.44
N VAL A 220 5.08 -15.51 6.99
CA VAL A 220 5.64 -14.23 7.43
C VAL A 220 4.71 -13.50 8.41
N ASP A 221 3.42 -13.88 8.46
CA ASP A 221 2.39 -13.26 9.30
C ASP A 221 2.28 -13.95 10.67
N THR A 222 1.68 -13.26 11.63
CA THR A 222 1.42 -13.82 12.96
C THR A 222 -0.03 -13.64 13.35
N ASP A 223 -0.71 -14.74 13.57
CA ASP A 223 -2.06 -14.77 14.12
C ASP A 223 -2.01 -14.65 15.64
N LEU A 224 -2.86 -13.80 16.18
CA LEU A 224 -2.99 -13.64 17.63
C LEU A 224 -4.42 -13.28 18.02
N THR A 225 -4.83 -13.75 19.20
CA THR A 225 -6.11 -13.41 19.82
C THR A 225 -5.85 -12.53 21.05
N TYR A 226 -6.49 -11.38 21.13
CA TYR A 226 -6.42 -10.46 22.28
C TYR A 226 -7.83 -10.10 22.74
N ASN A 227 -8.13 -10.36 24.03
CA ASN A 227 -9.45 -10.13 24.62
C ASN A 227 -10.62 -10.74 23.81
N GLY A 228 -10.41 -11.93 23.20
CA GLY A 228 -11.43 -12.64 22.43
C GLY A 228 -11.66 -12.11 21.02
N LYS A 229 -10.83 -11.19 20.53
CA LYS A 229 -10.81 -10.73 19.13
C LYS A 229 -9.55 -11.25 18.43
N ASP A 230 -9.69 -11.62 17.17
CA ASP A 230 -8.63 -12.21 16.36
C ASP A 230 -7.99 -11.17 15.43
N TYR A 231 -6.66 -11.19 15.39
CA TYR A 231 -5.84 -10.27 14.58
C TYR A 231 -4.82 -11.06 13.77
N VAL A 232 -4.45 -10.51 12.61
CA VAL A 232 -3.32 -10.97 11.80
C VAL A 232 -2.31 -9.84 11.69
N PHE A 233 -1.15 -10.00 12.33
CA PHE A 233 -0.06 -9.04 12.20
C PHE A 233 0.79 -9.41 10.98
N ILE A 234 0.81 -8.51 9.99
CA ILE A 234 1.40 -8.72 8.68
C ILE A 234 2.92 -8.47 8.73
N ASP A 235 3.67 -9.30 8.00
CA ASP A 235 5.14 -9.20 7.81
C ASP A 235 5.95 -9.20 9.11
N THR A 236 5.54 -9.96 10.12
CA THR A 236 6.24 -10.00 11.41
C THR A 236 7.59 -10.71 11.36
N ALA A 237 7.78 -11.71 10.47
CA ALA A 237 9.06 -12.42 10.34
C ALA A 237 10.18 -11.49 9.84
N GLY A 238 9.87 -10.56 8.94
CA GLY A 238 10.82 -9.54 8.53
C GLY A 238 11.20 -8.56 9.64
N LEU A 239 10.29 -8.31 10.58
CA LEU A 239 10.54 -7.48 11.75
C LEU A 239 11.34 -8.24 12.84
N ARG A 240 11.25 -9.57 12.89
CA ARG A 240 11.99 -10.42 13.86
C ARG A 240 13.43 -10.72 13.44
N ARG A 241 13.70 -10.84 12.14
CA ARG A 241 15.07 -11.04 11.65
C ARG A 241 15.84 -9.74 11.86
N LYS A 242 16.78 -9.74 12.83
CA LYS A 242 17.79 -8.67 12.96
C LYS A 242 18.68 -8.71 11.73
N ASN A 243 18.34 -8.00 10.69
CA ASN A 243 19.13 -7.98 9.49
C ASN A 243 20.41 -7.14 9.68
N LYS A 244 21.54 -7.79 9.44
CA LYS A 244 22.85 -7.18 9.19
C LYS A 244 22.91 -6.56 7.78
N ILE A 245 21.86 -5.96 7.28
CA ILE A 245 21.86 -5.37 5.95
C ILE A 245 22.15 -3.88 6.10
N LYS A 246 23.31 -3.48 5.58
CA LYS A 246 23.79 -2.10 5.51
C LYS A 246 23.35 -1.48 4.17
N GLU A 247 22.92 -0.26 4.26
CA GLU A 247 23.08 0.87 3.35
C GLU A 247 22.23 1.04 2.05
N ASP A 248 21.44 0.10 1.54
CA ASP A 248 20.43 0.46 0.50
C ASP A 248 19.00 0.33 1.04
N LEU A 249 18.85 0.74 2.28
CA LEU A 249 17.70 0.42 3.13
C LEU A 249 16.40 1.14 2.75
N GLU A 250 16.47 2.31 2.12
CA GLU A 250 15.27 3.15 1.95
C GLU A 250 14.30 2.53 0.92
N HIS A 251 14.80 2.13 -0.23
CA HIS A 251 14.00 1.51 -1.29
C HIS A 251 13.39 0.18 -0.83
N TYR A 252 14.22 -0.69 -0.24
CA TYR A 252 13.78 -1.96 0.35
C TYR A 252 12.65 -1.77 1.37
N MET A 253 12.82 -0.79 2.25
CA MET A 253 11.85 -0.50 3.29
C MET A 253 10.53 0.00 2.69
N ILE A 254 10.57 0.83 1.64
CA ILE A 254 9.36 1.32 0.97
C ILE A 254 8.62 0.17 0.29
N VAL A 255 9.31 -0.72 -0.43
CA VAL A 255 8.70 -1.88 -1.09
C VAL A 255 8.01 -2.79 -0.07
N ARG A 256 8.68 -3.12 1.03
CA ARG A 256 8.07 -3.91 2.12
C ARG A 256 6.89 -3.19 2.77
N THR A 257 7.00 -1.88 2.95
CA THR A 257 5.90 -1.07 3.49
C THR A 257 4.69 -1.12 2.58
N VAL A 258 4.88 -0.98 1.26
CA VAL A 258 3.78 -1.10 0.28
C VAL A 258 3.14 -2.49 0.37
N GLY A 259 3.93 -3.55 0.38
CA GLY A 259 3.43 -4.92 0.49
C GLY A 259 2.63 -5.16 1.77
N ALA A 260 3.14 -4.70 2.92
CA ALA A 260 2.43 -4.84 4.19
C ALA A 260 1.15 -3.99 4.23
N VAL A 261 1.21 -2.75 3.74
CA VAL A 261 0.06 -1.83 3.70
C VAL A 261 -1.04 -2.36 2.80
N GLU A 262 -0.73 -2.92 1.61
CA GLU A 262 -1.76 -3.48 0.72
C GLU A 262 -2.58 -4.58 1.39
N ARG A 263 -1.94 -5.43 2.18
CA ARG A 263 -2.56 -6.57 2.85
C ARG A 263 -3.29 -6.19 4.15
N ALA A 264 -3.04 -5.00 4.71
CA ALA A 264 -3.60 -4.55 5.97
C ALA A 264 -5.00 -3.93 5.84
N ASP A 265 -5.80 -4.02 6.91
CA ASP A 265 -6.99 -3.19 7.16
C ASP A 265 -6.60 -1.93 7.94
N VAL A 266 -5.73 -2.10 8.94
CA VAL A 266 -5.25 -1.03 9.82
C VAL A 266 -3.73 -0.95 9.76
N VAL A 267 -3.20 0.25 9.61
CA VAL A 267 -1.77 0.54 9.61
C VAL A 267 -1.40 1.28 10.89
N VAL A 268 -0.48 0.71 11.66
CA VAL A 268 0.13 1.34 12.82
C VAL A 268 1.45 1.95 12.37
N MET A 269 1.46 3.27 12.16
CA MET A 269 2.64 4.04 11.83
C MET A 269 3.42 4.36 13.10
N VAL A 270 4.63 3.81 13.25
CA VAL A 270 5.47 3.98 14.44
C VAL A 270 6.49 5.09 14.22
N ILE A 271 6.49 6.07 15.12
CA ILE A 271 7.41 7.21 15.15
C ILE A 271 8.24 7.13 16.42
N ASP A 272 9.53 7.48 16.35
CA ASP A 272 10.41 7.59 17.50
C ASP A 272 10.22 8.94 18.20
N ALA A 273 9.78 8.93 19.46
CA ALA A 273 9.57 10.15 20.21
C ALA A 273 10.87 10.93 20.48
N SER A 274 12.03 10.26 20.51
CA SER A 274 13.33 10.91 20.75
C SER A 274 13.85 11.68 19.54
N GLU A 275 13.52 11.22 18.32
CA GLU A 275 13.89 11.90 17.07
C GLU A 275 12.81 12.90 16.62
N GLY A 276 11.56 12.65 16.97
CA GLY A 276 10.42 13.36 16.46
C GLY A 276 9.99 12.87 15.07
N VAL A 277 9.03 13.57 14.47
CA VAL A 277 8.52 13.26 13.14
C VAL A 277 9.42 13.83 12.05
N THR A 278 9.72 13.05 11.01
CA THR A 278 10.63 13.41 9.91
C THR A 278 9.95 13.28 8.55
N GLU A 279 10.61 13.77 7.48
CA GLU A 279 10.13 13.63 6.10
C GLU A 279 10.00 12.16 5.67
N GLN A 280 10.91 11.29 6.14
CA GLN A 280 10.82 9.85 5.86
C GLN A 280 9.58 9.22 6.50
N ASP A 281 9.20 9.68 7.70
CA ASP A 281 7.94 9.27 8.32
C ASP A 281 6.74 9.75 7.50
N ALA A 282 6.80 10.95 6.92
CA ALA A 282 5.75 11.47 6.05
C ALA A 282 5.61 10.66 4.75
N LYS A 283 6.72 10.22 4.13
CA LYS A 283 6.70 9.33 2.95
C LYS A 283 6.00 7.99 3.28
N ILE A 284 6.36 7.35 4.40
CA ILE A 284 5.76 6.08 4.83
C ILE A 284 4.26 6.25 5.14
N ALA A 285 3.91 7.32 5.85
CA ALA A 285 2.53 7.66 6.17
C ALA A 285 1.71 7.92 4.89
N GLY A 286 2.32 8.58 3.90
CA GLY A 286 1.73 8.84 2.58
C GLY A 286 1.29 7.56 1.87
N ILE A 287 2.09 6.49 1.92
CA ILE A 287 1.73 5.18 1.34
C ILE A 287 0.41 4.67 1.94
N ALA A 288 0.26 4.71 3.27
CA ALA A 288 -0.95 4.24 3.93
C ALA A 288 -2.17 5.11 3.59
N HIS A 289 -1.97 6.43 3.47
CA HIS A 289 -3.01 7.38 3.07
C HIS A 289 -3.48 7.14 1.63
N ASP A 290 -2.57 7.06 0.68
CA ASP A 290 -2.87 6.85 -0.74
C ASP A 290 -3.59 5.53 -0.98
N ARG A 291 -3.23 4.48 -0.22
CA ARG A 291 -3.91 3.18 -0.24
C ARG A 291 -5.25 3.19 0.48
N GLY A 292 -5.61 4.29 1.11
CA GLY A 292 -6.89 4.46 1.78
C GLY A 292 -7.07 3.57 3.01
N LYS A 293 -5.98 3.23 3.71
CA LYS A 293 -6.03 2.37 4.90
C LYS A 293 -6.42 3.16 6.14
N ALA A 294 -6.99 2.47 7.13
CA ALA A 294 -7.14 3.05 8.46
C ALA A 294 -5.76 3.20 9.11
N VAL A 295 -5.51 4.33 9.78
CA VAL A 295 -4.17 4.66 10.30
C VAL A 295 -4.21 5.11 11.75
N ILE A 296 -3.25 4.57 12.51
CA ILE A 296 -2.91 4.99 13.87
C ILE A 296 -1.45 5.45 13.87
N ILE A 297 -1.16 6.61 14.42
CA ILE A 297 0.19 7.11 14.63
C ILE A 297 0.61 6.75 16.06
N ALA A 298 1.52 5.79 16.19
CA ALA A 298 2.06 5.33 17.45
C ALA A 298 3.42 6.01 17.73
N VAL A 299 3.42 7.01 18.60
CA VAL A 299 4.63 7.69 19.06
C VAL A 299 5.27 6.83 20.15
N ASN A 300 6.28 6.05 19.77
CA ASN A 300 6.95 5.08 20.62
C ASN A 300 8.19 5.69 21.31
N LYS A 301 8.75 4.94 22.26
CA LYS A 301 9.84 5.38 23.15
C LYS A 301 9.46 6.58 24.00
N TRP A 302 8.19 6.71 24.34
CA TRP A 302 7.67 7.81 25.14
C TRP A 302 8.25 7.84 26.57
N ASP A 303 8.80 6.73 27.05
CA ASP A 303 9.53 6.63 28.31
C ASP A 303 10.88 7.39 28.30
N ALA A 304 11.48 7.60 27.15
CA ALA A 304 12.76 8.28 26.98
C ALA A 304 12.67 9.81 26.84
N VAL A 305 11.47 10.36 26.74
CA VAL A 305 11.24 11.80 26.55
C VAL A 305 11.08 12.48 27.92
N GLU A 306 11.80 13.58 28.14
CA GLU A 306 11.53 14.48 29.28
C GLU A 306 10.18 15.18 29.08
N LYS A 307 9.35 15.16 30.11
CA LYS A 307 7.94 15.57 30.01
C LYS A 307 7.62 16.72 30.93
N ASP A 308 6.97 17.72 30.37
CA ASP A 308 6.20 18.73 31.07
C ASP A 308 4.70 18.63 30.71
N ASP A 309 3.85 19.43 31.33
CA ASP A 309 2.40 19.42 31.13
C ASP A 309 1.99 19.70 29.64
N LYS A 310 2.87 20.33 28.86
CA LYS A 310 2.62 20.71 27.46
C LYS A 310 3.32 19.82 26.44
N THR A 311 4.14 18.85 26.88
CA THR A 311 4.95 18.02 25.96
C THR A 311 4.09 17.23 25.00
N ILE A 312 3.01 16.60 25.46
CA ILE A 312 2.07 15.86 24.61
C ILE A 312 1.43 16.79 23.56
N TYR A 313 1.02 17.98 23.98
CA TYR A 313 0.38 18.96 23.09
C TYR A 313 1.34 19.42 21.99
N ARG A 314 2.55 19.85 22.36
CA ARG A 314 3.58 20.27 21.39
C ARG A 314 3.96 19.17 20.41
N PHE A 315 4.06 17.94 20.90
CA PHE A 315 4.38 16.80 20.03
C PHE A 315 3.23 16.49 19.08
N THR A 316 2.00 16.51 19.57
CA THR A 316 0.79 16.33 18.74
C THR A 316 0.72 17.39 17.65
N GLU A 317 0.93 18.65 17.97
CA GLU A 317 0.94 19.75 17.02
C GLU A 317 2.02 19.54 15.95
N LYS A 318 3.24 19.16 16.32
CA LYS A 318 4.32 18.86 15.38
C LYS A 318 3.97 17.72 14.45
N VAL A 319 3.38 16.62 14.95
CA VAL A 319 2.91 15.51 14.14
C VAL A 319 1.83 15.97 13.17
N ARG A 320 0.83 16.74 13.64
CA ARG A 320 -0.25 17.26 12.80
C ARG A 320 0.24 18.19 11.70
N ASN A 321 1.23 19.03 11.97
CA ASN A 321 1.82 19.94 10.99
C ASN A 321 2.61 19.18 9.93
N THR A 322 3.44 18.20 10.32
CA THR A 322 4.24 17.41 9.37
C THR A 322 3.38 16.45 8.55
N LEU A 323 2.37 15.83 9.17
CA LEU A 323 1.42 14.93 8.51
C LEU A 323 0.07 15.63 8.24
N SER A 324 0.12 16.82 7.65
CA SER A 324 -1.06 17.68 7.43
C SER A 324 -2.16 17.03 6.56
N PHE A 325 -1.79 16.09 5.69
CA PHE A 325 -2.70 15.31 4.86
C PHE A 325 -3.45 14.21 5.65
N MET A 326 -3.05 13.93 6.90
CA MET A 326 -3.53 12.81 7.70
C MET A 326 -4.12 13.27 9.05
N GLN A 327 -4.89 14.35 9.04
CA GLN A 327 -5.50 14.94 10.24
C GLN A 327 -6.49 13.98 10.94
N TYR A 328 -7.02 13.01 10.21
CA TYR A 328 -7.97 12.01 10.72
C TYR A 328 -7.31 10.92 11.58
N ALA A 329 -5.98 10.70 11.45
CA ALA A 329 -5.29 9.61 12.13
C ALA A 329 -5.27 9.82 13.65
N GLU A 330 -5.52 8.75 14.42
CA GLU A 330 -5.41 8.79 15.88
C GLU A 330 -3.94 8.75 16.30
N ILE A 331 -3.57 9.57 17.29
CA ILE A 331 -2.20 9.64 17.81
C ILE A 331 -2.17 9.00 19.19
N LEU A 332 -1.31 7.99 19.37
CA LEU A 332 -1.06 7.32 20.64
C LEU A 332 0.40 7.48 21.04
N PHE A 333 0.62 7.82 22.30
CA PHE A 333 1.96 7.88 22.91
C PHE A 333 2.19 6.60 23.72
N ILE A 334 3.10 5.74 23.25
CA ILE A 334 3.34 4.40 23.81
C ILE A 334 4.81 4.20 24.18
N SER A 335 5.08 3.17 24.98
CA SER A 335 6.41 2.65 25.19
C SER A 335 6.42 1.13 25.06
N ALA A 336 7.05 0.63 23.99
CA ALA A 336 7.28 -0.79 23.83
C ALA A 336 8.19 -1.39 24.91
N LYS A 337 9.10 -0.58 25.50
CA LYS A 337 10.02 -0.99 26.54
C LYS A 337 9.29 -1.27 27.87
N THR A 338 8.43 -0.37 28.28
CA THR A 338 7.71 -0.47 29.56
C THR A 338 6.34 -1.16 29.45
N GLY A 339 5.80 -1.30 28.23
CA GLY A 339 4.43 -1.77 27.98
C GLY A 339 3.37 -0.67 28.13
N GLN A 340 3.78 0.58 28.38
CA GLN A 340 2.86 1.69 28.63
C GLN A 340 1.93 1.90 27.44
N ARG A 341 0.61 1.87 27.69
CA ARG A 341 -0.49 2.10 26.72
C ARG A 341 -0.54 1.14 25.54
N LEU A 342 0.11 -0.03 25.60
CA LEU A 342 -0.08 -1.08 24.57
C LEU A 342 -1.50 -1.65 24.57
N PRO A 343 -2.18 -1.89 25.71
CA PRO A 343 -3.60 -2.25 25.69
C PRO A 343 -4.47 -1.24 24.94
N LYS A 344 -4.18 0.06 25.11
CA LYS A 344 -4.89 1.13 24.39
C LYS A 344 -4.69 1.07 22.86
N LEU A 345 -3.56 0.54 22.39
CA LEU A 345 -3.31 0.34 20.98
C LEU A 345 -4.33 -0.64 20.37
N PHE A 346 -4.63 -1.76 21.03
CA PHE A 346 -5.65 -2.71 20.58
C PHE A 346 -7.05 -2.09 20.54
N GLU A 347 -7.45 -1.40 21.59
CA GLU A 347 -8.74 -0.68 21.63
C GLU A 347 -8.83 0.34 20.48
N THR A 348 -7.73 1.00 20.14
CA THR A 348 -7.69 1.96 19.04
C THR A 348 -7.72 1.25 17.69
N ILE A 349 -7.04 0.08 17.52
CA ILE A 349 -7.13 -0.75 16.32
C ILE A 349 -8.58 -1.16 16.07
N ASP A 350 -9.29 -1.62 17.09
CA ASP A 350 -10.70 -1.99 16.98
C ASP A 350 -11.55 -0.80 16.52
N MET A 351 -11.44 0.32 17.20
CA MET A 351 -12.20 1.53 16.89
C MET A 351 -11.95 2.01 15.46
N VAL A 352 -10.71 2.08 15.00
CA VAL A 352 -10.43 2.56 13.64
C VAL A 352 -10.84 1.55 12.58
N SER A 353 -10.78 0.24 12.87
CA SER A 353 -11.27 -0.81 11.99
C SER A 353 -12.80 -0.73 11.84
N GLU A 354 -13.52 -0.53 12.93
CA GLU A 354 -14.97 -0.33 12.94
C GLU A 354 -15.35 0.93 12.14
N ASN A 355 -14.67 2.06 12.38
CA ASN A 355 -14.87 3.29 11.62
C ASN A 355 -14.59 3.10 10.12
N HIS A 356 -13.56 2.32 9.79
CA HIS A 356 -13.18 2.03 8.41
C HIS A 356 -14.22 1.18 7.67
N ALA A 357 -14.92 0.33 8.39
CA ALA A 357 -16.02 -0.50 7.88
C ALA A 357 -17.41 0.14 8.01
N MET A 358 -17.49 1.31 8.65
CA MET A 358 -18.75 1.96 8.95
C MET A 358 -19.54 2.30 7.68
N ARG A 359 -20.84 1.95 7.70
CA ARG A 359 -21.78 2.29 6.64
C ARG A 359 -22.84 3.24 7.16
N VAL A 360 -22.97 4.35 6.47
CA VAL A 360 -23.96 5.39 6.79
C VAL A 360 -25.13 5.30 5.84
N GLN A 361 -26.35 5.47 6.36
CA GLN A 361 -27.57 5.47 5.56
C GLN A 361 -27.63 6.71 4.64
N THR A 362 -28.05 6.50 3.40
CA THR A 362 -28.12 7.57 2.39
C THR A 362 -29.04 8.72 2.80
N GLY A 363 -30.15 8.43 3.50
CA GLY A 363 -31.07 9.47 4.01
C GLY A 363 -30.36 10.44 4.95
N VAL A 364 -29.66 9.93 5.96
CA VAL A 364 -28.94 10.74 6.95
C VAL A 364 -27.80 11.54 6.29
N LEU A 365 -27.09 10.95 5.31
CA LEU A 365 -26.08 11.68 4.54
C LEU A 365 -26.64 12.88 3.79
N ASN A 366 -27.84 12.73 3.21
CA ASN A 366 -28.47 13.82 2.47
C ASN A 366 -29.03 14.91 3.39
N GLU A 367 -29.50 14.58 4.59
CA GLU A 367 -29.88 15.57 5.62
C GLU A 367 -28.66 16.42 6.01
N ILE A 368 -27.52 15.79 6.32
CA ILE A 368 -26.28 16.50 6.66
C ILE A 368 -25.80 17.36 5.49
N MET A 369 -25.87 16.84 4.26
CA MET A 369 -25.50 17.63 3.07
C MET A 369 -26.40 18.85 2.90
N ALA A 370 -27.72 18.71 3.11
CA ALA A 370 -28.66 19.81 3.02
C ALA A 370 -28.38 20.88 4.09
N GLU A 371 -28.10 20.48 5.33
CA GLU A 371 -27.69 21.37 6.41
C GLU A 371 -26.38 22.07 6.08
N ALA A 372 -25.37 21.33 5.58
CA ALA A 372 -24.09 21.89 5.17
C ALA A 372 -24.24 22.96 4.08
N VAL A 373 -25.08 22.69 3.07
CA VAL A 373 -25.40 23.64 1.99
C VAL A 373 -26.13 24.88 2.52
N ALA A 374 -27.01 24.70 3.50
CA ALA A 374 -27.73 25.83 4.13
C ALA A 374 -26.80 26.70 4.97
N MET A 375 -25.84 26.12 5.69
CA MET A 375 -24.84 26.84 6.50
C MET A 375 -23.81 27.57 5.64
N GLN A 376 -23.29 26.91 4.62
CA GLN A 376 -22.31 27.48 3.70
C GLN A 376 -22.72 27.21 2.26
N GLN A 377 -23.17 28.25 1.58
CA GLN A 377 -23.60 28.13 0.20
C GLN A 377 -22.48 27.66 -0.72
N PRO A 378 -22.79 26.77 -1.70
CA PRO A 378 -21.82 26.31 -2.68
C PRO A 378 -21.23 27.45 -3.50
N PRO A 379 -19.97 27.33 -3.96
CA PRO A 379 -19.29 28.32 -4.77
C PRO A 379 -20.01 28.54 -6.11
N SER A 380 -19.83 29.73 -6.67
CA SER A 380 -20.25 30.07 -8.02
C SER A 380 -19.06 30.54 -8.85
N ASP A 381 -18.97 30.13 -10.11
CA ASP A 381 -17.99 30.61 -11.07
C ASP A 381 -18.69 31.04 -12.35
N LYS A 382 -18.30 32.24 -12.88
CA LYS A 382 -18.81 32.83 -14.14
C LYS A 382 -20.35 32.80 -14.26
N GLY A 383 -21.03 33.10 -13.15
CA GLY A 383 -22.51 33.14 -13.11
C GLY A 383 -23.20 31.78 -13.00
N LYS A 384 -22.48 30.69 -13.04
CA LYS A 384 -23.00 29.35 -12.76
C LYS A 384 -22.77 28.99 -11.30
N ARG A 385 -23.83 28.53 -10.63
CA ARG A 385 -23.78 28.10 -9.23
C ARG A 385 -23.67 26.58 -9.15
N LEU A 386 -22.78 26.08 -8.29
CA LEU A 386 -22.73 24.67 -7.96
C LEU A 386 -24.01 24.23 -7.27
N LYS A 387 -24.64 23.18 -7.78
CA LYS A 387 -25.79 22.50 -7.14
C LYS A 387 -25.35 21.10 -6.76
N LEU A 388 -25.53 20.74 -5.49
CA LEU A 388 -25.38 19.38 -5.01
C LEU A 388 -26.77 18.73 -4.98
N TYR A 389 -26.93 17.63 -5.70
CA TYR A 389 -28.21 16.95 -5.82
C TYR A 389 -28.43 15.92 -4.71
N TYR A 390 -27.44 15.05 -4.52
CA TYR A 390 -27.46 14.07 -3.42
C TYR A 390 -26.06 13.45 -3.21
N ILE A 391 -25.90 12.81 -2.06
CA ILE A 391 -24.70 12.07 -1.68
C ILE A 391 -25.07 10.64 -1.29
N THR A 392 -24.22 9.68 -1.63
CA THR A 392 -24.36 8.29 -1.21
C THR A 392 -23.00 7.69 -0.88
N GLN A 393 -22.97 6.71 0.01
CA GLN A 393 -21.75 5.95 0.29
C GLN A 393 -21.69 4.73 -0.64
N ALA A 394 -20.72 4.75 -1.56
CA ALA A 394 -20.53 3.69 -2.55
C ALA A 394 -19.82 2.46 -1.97
N SER A 395 -18.82 2.67 -1.10
CA SER A 395 -18.06 1.58 -0.49
C SER A 395 -17.60 1.91 0.93
N VAL A 396 -17.13 0.87 1.62
CA VAL A 396 -16.39 0.92 2.87
C VAL A 396 -14.95 0.42 2.61
N LYS A 397 -14.03 0.67 3.54
CA LYS A 397 -12.63 0.22 3.48
C LYS A 397 -11.88 0.63 2.20
N PRO A 398 -11.72 1.96 1.94
CA PRO A 398 -12.11 3.10 2.75
C PRO A 398 -13.55 3.55 2.48
N PRO A 399 -14.16 4.28 3.44
CA PRO A 399 -15.44 4.93 3.22
C PRO A 399 -15.36 5.88 2.03
N THR A 400 -16.14 5.59 0.99
CA THR A 400 -16.12 6.32 -0.28
C THR A 400 -17.50 6.88 -0.58
N PHE A 401 -17.57 8.19 -0.72
CA PHE A 401 -18.80 8.91 -0.97
C PHE A 401 -18.87 9.41 -2.40
N VAL A 402 -20.01 9.26 -3.04
CA VAL A 402 -20.28 9.81 -4.38
C VAL A 402 -21.22 10.99 -4.21
N ILE A 403 -20.76 12.17 -4.64
CA ILE A 403 -21.55 13.40 -4.64
C ILE A 403 -21.98 13.68 -6.07
N PHE A 404 -23.28 13.83 -6.30
CA PHE A 404 -23.83 14.17 -7.60
C PHE A 404 -24.09 15.67 -7.68
N VAL A 405 -23.51 16.30 -8.70
CA VAL A 405 -23.53 17.74 -8.92
C VAL A 405 -24.00 18.07 -10.34
N ASN A 406 -24.36 19.34 -10.57
CA ASN A 406 -24.67 19.85 -11.90
C ASN A 406 -23.47 19.99 -12.81
N ASP A 407 -22.29 20.35 -12.25
CA ASP A 407 -21.06 20.57 -12.98
C ASP A 407 -19.87 20.27 -12.04
N LYS A 408 -19.03 19.31 -12.42
CA LYS A 408 -17.88 18.87 -11.60
C LYS A 408 -16.77 19.91 -11.53
N GLU A 409 -16.67 20.83 -12.50
CA GLU A 409 -15.65 21.86 -12.53
C GLU A 409 -15.92 22.97 -11.52
N LEU A 410 -17.17 23.13 -11.09
CA LEU A 410 -17.57 24.13 -10.09
C LEU A 410 -17.23 23.71 -8.65
N ILE A 411 -17.01 22.41 -8.36
CA ILE A 411 -16.70 21.97 -7.02
C ILE A 411 -15.22 22.15 -6.72
N HIS A 412 -14.90 23.17 -5.96
CA HIS A 412 -13.53 23.42 -5.52
C HIS A 412 -13.15 22.50 -4.36
N PHE A 413 -11.86 22.16 -4.28
CA PHE A 413 -11.29 21.32 -3.21
C PHE A 413 -11.70 21.75 -1.80
N SER A 414 -11.72 23.07 -1.54
CA SER A 414 -12.10 23.62 -0.25
C SER A 414 -13.53 23.28 0.15
N TYR A 415 -14.46 23.22 -0.81
CA TYR A 415 -15.85 22.87 -0.54
C TYR A 415 -16.03 21.36 -0.28
N THR A 416 -15.30 20.53 -1.00
CA THR A 416 -15.27 19.08 -0.72
C THR A 416 -14.74 18.84 0.70
N ARG A 417 -13.68 19.55 1.11
CA ARG A 417 -13.13 19.46 2.47
C ARG A 417 -14.12 19.96 3.54
N TYR A 418 -14.90 20.99 3.23
CA TYR A 418 -15.96 21.45 4.11
C TYR A 418 -17.01 20.35 4.33
N ILE A 419 -17.50 19.70 3.26
CA ILE A 419 -18.44 18.57 3.37
C ILE A 419 -17.83 17.41 4.15
N GLU A 420 -16.56 17.07 3.90
CA GLU A 420 -15.83 16.06 4.66
C GLU A 420 -15.87 16.37 6.16
N ASN A 421 -15.59 17.62 6.54
CA ASN A 421 -15.59 18.03 7.93
C ASN A 421 -16.99 17.89 8.57
N GLN A 422 -18.07 18.20 7.85
CA GLN A 422 -19.43 18.00 8.35
C GLN A 422 -19.73 16.51 8.59
N ILE A 423 -19.36 15.65 7.66
CA ILE A 423 -19.51 14.18 7.80
C ILE A 423 -18.70 13.68 9.01
N ARG A 424 -17.46 14.14 9.17
CA ARG A 424 -16.62 13.76 10.32
C ARG A 424 -17.15 14.27 11.65
N ASN A 425 -17.68 15.48 11.69
CA ASN A 425 -18.28 16.05 12.90
C ASN A 425 -19.49 15.23 13.37
N THR A 426 -20.25 14.68 12.44
CA THR A 426 -21.46 13.91 12.77
C THR A 426 -21.15 12.45 13.10
N PHE A 427 -20.31 11.78 12.29
CA PHE A 427 -20.09 10.33 12.42
C PHE A 427 -18.74 9.96 13.05
N GLY A 428 -17.82 10.91 13.22
CA GLY A 428 -16.48 10.68 13.73
C GLY A 428 -15.50 10.26 12.64
N PHE A 429 -15.59 9.04 12.12
CA PHE A 429 -14.66 8.46 11.16
C PHE A 429 -13.17 8.65 11.56
N LYS A 430 -12.89 8.56 12.86
CA LYS A 430 -11.53 8.68 13.38
C LYS A 430 -10.65 7.55 12.87
N GLY A 431 -9.42 7.87 12.53
CA GLY A 431 -8.42 6.91 12.06
C GLY A 431 -8.61 6.44 10.61
N THR A 432 -9.63 6.91 9.88
CA THR A 432 -9.89 6.47 8.50
C THR A 432 -9.98 7.64 7.52
N PRO A 433 -9.33 7.54 6.34
CA PRO A 433 -9.51 8.51 5.27
C PRO A 433 -10.91 8.40 4.66
N LEU A 434 -11.46 9.52 4.21
CA LEU A 434 -12.70 9.55 3.42
C LEU A 434 -12.36 9.85 1.96
N ARG A 435 -12.94 9.10 1.05
CA ARG A 435 -12.80 9.33 -0.40
C ARG A 435 -14.07 9.94 -0.95
N PHE A 436 -13.90 10.95 -1.83
CA PHE A 436 -15.02 11.62 -2.50
C PHE A 436 -14.86 11.49 -4.01
N ILE A 437 -15.93 11.00 -4.65
CA ILE A 437 -16.06 10.90 -6.10
C ILE A 437 -17.15 11.88 -6.53
N ILE A 438 -16.80 12.82 -7.38
CA ILE A 438 -17.75 13.79 -7.91
C ILE A 438 -18.28 13.27 -9.24
N ARG A 439 -19.60 13.20 -9.37
CA ARG A 439 -20.27 12.80 -10.62
C ARG A 439 -21.24 13.88 -11.07
N GLU A 440 -21.20 14.19 -12.35
CA GLU A 440 -22.19 15.03 -12.97
C GLU A 440 -23.49 14.26 -13.20
N ARG A 441 -24.59 14.91 -12.87
CA ARG A 441 -25.92 14.49 -13.29
C ARG A 441 -26.43 15.50 -14.31
N LYS A 442 -26.50 15.12 -15.58
CA LYS A 442 -27.19 15.92 -16.59
C LYS A 442 -28.67 15.92 -16.24
N GLU A 443 -29.26 17.10 -16.13
CA GLU A 443 -30.74 17.20 -16.12
C GLU A 443 -31.19 16.58 -17.46
N LYS A 444 -32.05 15.59 -17.40
CA LYS A 444 -32.79 15.16 -18.60
C LYS A 444 -33.76 16.27 -18.88
N ASP A 445 -33.62 16.95 -20.03
CA ASP A 445 -34.61 17.81 -20.62
C ASP A 445 -35.95 17.09 -20.78
#